data_0f80a05572c5601865f78668c88f40e2
#
_entry.id   0f80a05572c5601865f78668c88f40e2
#
_cell.length_a   1.000
_cell.length_b   1.000
_cell.length_c   1.000
_cell.angle_alpha   90.00
_cell.angle_beta   90.00
_cell.angle_gamma   90.00
#
_symmetry.space_group_name_H-M   'P 1'
#
loop_
_entity.id
_entity.type
_entity.pdbx_description
1 polymer ?
#
loop_
_entity_poly.entity_id
_entity_poly.type
_entity_poly.pdbx_seq_one_letter_code
_entity_poly.pdbx_strand_id
1 'polypeptide(L)'
;MNVRRGRNFLQTPGPTNIPDRILRAMHQPAWEYSGPDFIEVARDCLNGMRPIFKTEGEVFIYASNGHGGWEAALSNILSPGDKVLVPETGL
;
A
#
# COMPACT_ATOMS: atom_id res chain seq x y z
N MET A 1 30.38 -20.60 -9.22
CA MET A 1 29.04 -19.98 -9.29
C MET A 1 28.11 -20.71 -8.33
N ASN A 2 27.64 -20.05 -7.30
CA ASN A 2 26.72 -20.67 -6.32
C ASN A 2 25.31 -20.65 -6.94
N VAL A 3 24.85 -21.78 -7.44
CA VAL A 3 23.48 -21.92 -7.97
C VAL A 3 22.54 -22.01 -6.77
N ARG A 4 21.82 -20.92 -6.49
CA ARG A 4 20.77 -20.93 -5.48
C ARG A 4 19.60 -21.74 -6.01
N ARG A 5 19.28 -22.84 -5.33
CA ARG A 5 18.11 -23.67 -5.64
C ARG A 5 16.97 -23.29 -4.72
N GLY A 6 15.79 -23.05 -5.29
CA GLY A 6 14.58 -22.71 -4.56
C GLY A 6 14.40 -21.21 -4.34
N ARG A 7 13.35 -20.86 -3.60
CA ARG A 7 12.96 -19.49 -3.30
C ARG A 7 13.40 -19.10 -1.88
N ASN A 8 14.00 -17.93 -1.76
CA ASN A 8 14.25 -17.34 -0.44
C ASN A 8 12.96 -16.69 0.09
N PHE A 9 12.52 -17.09 1.27
CA PHE A 9 11.44 -16.45 1.98
C PHE A 9 12.02 -15.48 3.00
N LEU A 10 11.65 -14.22 2.85
CA LEU A 10 12.07 -13.17 3.78
C LEU A 10 11.19 -13.18 5.02
N GLN A 11 11.81 -13.02 6.19
CA GLN A 11 11.14 -12.98 7.49
C GLN A 11 11.20 -11.57 8.11
N THR A 12 11.45 -10.57 7.28
CA THR A 12 11.52 -9.17 7.69
C THR A 12 10.21 -8.46 7.34
N PRO A 13 9.84 -7.40 8.08
CA PRO A 13 8.68 -6.58 7.72
C PRO A 13 8.85 -5.82 6.39
N GLY A 14 10.09 -5.59 6.00
CA GLY A 14 10.49 -5.02 4.73
C GLY A 14 12.01 -5.08 4.54
N PRO A 15 12.49 -5.40 3.33
CA PRO A 15 11.74 -5.86 2.16
C PRO A 15 11.06 -7.22 2.40
N THR A 16 9.97 -7.50 1.68
CA THR A 16 9.21 -8.74 1.80
C THR A 16 8.93 -9.38 0.45
N ASN A 17 8.59 -10.66 0.46
CA ASN A 17 8.19 -11.35 -0.75
C ASN A 17 6.79 -10.92 -1.18
N ILE A 18 6.65 -10.65 -2.48
CA ILE A 18 5.34 -10.41 -3.09
C ILE A 18 4.84 -11.74 -3.66
N PRO A 19 3.60 -12.15 -3.41
CA PRO A 19 3.03 -13.37 -3.97
C PRO A 19 3.08 -13.38 -5.51
N ASP A 20 3.37 -14.54 -6.09
CA ASP A 20 3.53 -14.68 -7.56
C ASP A 20 2.31 -14.21 -8.34
N ARG A 21 1.11 -14.40 -7.79
CA ARG A 21 -0.13 -13.92 -8.39
C ARG A 21 -0.13 -12.40 -8.55
N ILE A 22 0.36 -11.70 -7.55
CA ILE A 22 0.46 -10.23 -7.56
C ILE A 22 1.56 -9.78 -8.54
N LEU A 23 2.74 -10.43 -8.50
CA LEU A 23 3.82 -10.13 -9.44
C LEU A 23 3.37 -10.29 -10.90
N ARG A 24 2.63 -11.35 -11.21
CA ARG A 24 2.07 -11.55 -12.56
C ARG A 24 1.07 -10.46 -12.94
N ALA A 25 0.24 -10.02 -12.01
CA ALA A 25 -0.72 -8.94 -12.26
C ALA A 25 -0.03 -7.59 -12.48
N MET A 26 1.12 -7.37 -11.84
CA MET A 26 1.93 -6.16 -12.01
C MET A 26 2.74 -6.15 -13.32
N HIS A 27 2.99 -7.31 -13.92
CA HIS A 27 3.80 -7.45 -15.14
C HIS A 27 2.98 -7.10 -16.39
N GLN A 28 2.68 -5.82 -16.53
CA GLN A 28 1.91 -5.28 -17.66
C GLN A 28 2.52 -3.96 -18.13
N PRO A 29 2.32 -3.59 -19.40
CA PRO A 29 2.66 -2.26 -19.90
C PRO A 29 1.91 -1.17 -19.12
N ALA A 30 2.48 0.02 -19.10
CA ALA A 30 1.79 1.17 -18.53
C ALA A 30 0.52 1.49 -19.33
N TRP A 31 -0.53 1.86 -18.61
CA TRP A 31 -1.81 2.27 -19.20
C TRP A 31 -1.95 3.78 -19.19
N GLU A 32 -2.77 4.27 -20.10
CA GLU A 32 -3.18 5.67 -20.07
C GLU A 32 -4.05 5.93 -18.83
N TYR A 33 -3.62 6.84 -17.96
CA TYR A 33 -4.27 7.10 -16.67
C TYR A 33 -5.72 7.61 -16.79
N SER A 34 -6.07 8.23 -17.91
CA SER A 34 -7.41 8.70 -18.23
C SER A 34 -8.22 7.74 -19.09
N GLY A 35 -7.61 6.59 -19.45
CA GLY A 35 -8.24 5.56 -20.27
C GLY A 35 -9.31 4.78 -19.51
N PRO A 36 -10.32 4.23 -20.21
CA PRO A 36 -11.42 3.49 -19.58
C PRO A 36 -10.93 2.28 -18.79
N ASP A 37 -9.95 1.56 -19.28
CA ASP A 37 -9.40 0.36 -18.63
C ASP A 37 -8.78 0.69 -17.29
N PHE A 38 -7.99 1.78 -17.21
CA PHE A 38 -7.40 2.23 -15.96
C PHE A 38 -8.47 2.72 -14.98
N ILE A 39 -9.45 3.47 -15.46
CA ILE A 39 -10.56 3.98 -14.62
C ILE A 39 -11.36 2.83 -14.02
N GLU A 40 -11.62 1.77 -14.77
CA GLU A 40 -12.30 0.58 -14.28
C GLU A 40 -11.51 -0.10 -13.16
N VAL A 41 -10.22 -0.39 -13.38
CA VAL A 41 -9.34 -1.01 -12.38
C VAL A 41 -9.21 -0.14 -11.14
N ALA A 42 -9.02 1.17 -11.29
CA ALA A 42 -8.93 2.09 -10.16
C ALA A 42 -10.21 2.09 -9.32
N ARG A 43 -11.37 2.08 -9.96
CA ARG A 43 -12.67 2.00 -9.28
C ARG A 43 -12.83 0.68 -8.53
N ASP A 44 -12.46 -0.43 -9.16
CA ASP A 44 -12.52 -1.75 -8.54
C ASP A 44 -11.59 -1.84 -7.32
N CYS A 45 -10.39 -1.27 -7.40
CA CYS A 45 -9.47 -1.19 -6.26
C CYS A 45 -10.09 -0.41 -5.09
N LEU A 46 -10.63 0.78 -5.34
CA LEU A 46 -11.26 1.60 -4.31
C LEU A 46 -12.46 0.89 -3.67
N ASN A 47 -13.32 0.28 -4.48
CA ASN A 47 -14.47 -0.49 -4.00
C ASN A 47 -14.06 -1.74 -3.23
N GLY A 48 -13.01 -2.44 -3.67
CA GLY A 48 -12.48 -3.62 -3.02
C GLY A 48 -11.82 -3.34 -1.66
N MET A 49 -11.32 -2.12 -1.45
CA MET A 49 -10.71 -1.73 -0.18
C MET A 49 -11.75 -1.44 0.93
N ARG A 50 -12.95 -1.01 0.59
CA ARG A 50 -13.98 -0.69 1.58
C ARG A 50 -14.31 -1.84 2.53
N PRO A 51 -14.60 -3.06 2.06
CA PRO A 51 -14.84 -4.19 2.96
C PRO A 51 -13.60 -4.59 3.79
N ILE A 52 -12.37 -4.37 3.28
CA ILE A 52 -11.14 -4.64 4.03
C ILE A 52 -11.04 -3.69 5.23
N PHE A 53 -11.32 -2.42 5.04
CA PHE A 53 -11.36 -1.42 6.12
C PHE A 53 -12.66 -1.45 6.93
N LYS A 54 -13.66 -2.26 6.52
CA LYS A 54 -14.98 -2.31 7.15
C LYS A 54 -15.61 -0.91 7.26
N THR A 55 -15.58 -0.16 6.18
CA THR A 55 -16.09 1.21 6.13
C THR A 55 -17.04 1.43 4.95
N GLU A 56 -18.00 2.31 5.14
CA GLU A 56 -18.85 2.87 4.07
C GLU A 56 -18.33 4.23 3.59
N GLY A 57 -17.31 4.76 4.27
CA GLY A 57 -16.69 6.04 3.93
C GLY A 57 -15.80 5.98 2.70
N GLU A 58 -15.21 7.11 2.36
CA GLU A 58 -14.29 7.20 1.23
C GLU A 58 -12.94 6.57 1.57
N VAL A 59 -12.36 5.91 0.58
CA VAL A 59 -11.04 5.29 0.65
C VAL A 59 -10.13 5.97 -0.35
N PHE A 60 -8.91 6.26 0.07
CA PHE A 60 -7.90 6.90 -0.76
C PHE A 60 -6.69 5.99 -0.93
N ILE A 61 -6.14 5.95 -2.14
CA ILE A 61 -4.92 5.22 -2.45
C ILE A 61 -3.83 6.25 -2.77
N TYR A 62 -2.75 6.25 -1.98
CA TYR A 62 -1.61 7.14 -2.19
C TYR A 62 -0.46 6.41 -2.86
N ALA A 63 0.16 7.04 -3.83
CA ALA A 63 1.43 6.60 -4.41
C ALA A 63 2.58 6.95 -3.46
N SER A 64 2.71 6.21 -2.37
CA SER A 64 3.71 6.43 -1.33
C SER A 64 4.08 5.14 -0.60
N ASN A 65 5.01 5.27 0.35
CA ASN A 65 5.31 4.23 1.34
C ASN A 65 4.54 4.48 2.65
N GLY A 66 4.84 3.71 3.71
CA GLY A 66 4.22 3.87 5.02
C GLY A 66 4.40 5.25 5.66
N HIS A 67 5.49 5.95 5.37
CA HIS A 67 5.71 7.32 5.85
C HIS A 67 4.67 8.29 5.28
N GLY A 68 4.32 8.16 3.99
CA GLY A 68 3.24 8.95 3.40
C GLY A 68 1.88 8.65 4.02
N GLY A 69 1.62 7.39 4.40
CA GLY A 69 0.43 7.00 5.14
C GLY A 69 0.36 7.65 6.54
N TRP A 70 1.47 7.66 7.26
CA TRP A 70 1.59 8.35 8.56
C TRP A 70 1.34 9.85 8.42
N GLU A 71 1.98 10.51 7.46
CA GLU A 71 1.79 11.93 7.19
C GLU A 71 0.34 12.25 6.86
N ALA A 72 -0.28 11.47 5.98
CA ALA A 72 -1.68 11.64 5.62
C ALA A 72 -2.61 11.52 6.83
N ALA A 73 -2.40 10.54 7.71
CA ALA A 73 -3.19 10.37 8.92
C ALA A 73 -2.99 11.54 9.88
N LEU A 74 -1.76 11.83 10.25
CA LEU A 74 -1.44 12.84 11.28
C LEU A 74 -1.88 14.25 10.86
N SER A 75 -1.64 14.64 9.62
CA SER A 75 -2.03 15.96 9.11
C SER A 75 -3.54 16.16 9.01
N ASN A 76 -4.33 15.09 8.97
CA ASN A 76 -5.79 15.17 8.88
C ASN A 76 -6.50 15.01 10.22
N ILE A 77 -5.87 14.44 11.25
CA ILE A 77 -6.50 14.21 12.56
C ILE A 77 -5.99 15.12 13.66
N LEU A 78 -4.87 15.81 13.46
CA LEU A 78 -4.24 16.67 14.45
C LEU A 78 -4.36 18.14 14.07
N SER A 79 -4.46 18.99 15.10
CA SER A 79 -4.41 20.45 15.00
C SER A 79 -3.14 20.99 15.68
N PRO A 80 -2.68 22.19 15.31
CA PRO A 80 -1.56 22.83 16.01
C PRO A 80 -1.79 22.91 17.52
N GLY A 81 -0.84 22.39 18.30
CA GLY A 81 -0.92 22.35 19.76
C GLY A 81 -1.48 21.05 20.35
N ASP A 82 -1.98 20.12 19.53
CA ASP A 82 -2.42 18.82 20.00
C ASP A 82 -1.26 18.01 20.59
N LYS A 83 -1.56 17.28 21.66
CA LYS A 83 -0.58 16.39 22.30
C LYS A 83 -0.67 14.99 21.72
N VAL A 84 0.47 14.42 21.37
CA VAL A 84 0.58 13.08 20.80
C VAL A 84 1.46 12.22 21.69
N LEU A 85 1.00 11.03 22.02
CA LEU A 85 1.81 10.01 22.69
C LEU A 85 2.54 9.16 21.61
N VAL A 86 3.85 9.19 21.66
CA VAL A 86 4.69 8.39 20.75
C VAL A 86 5.49 7.38 21.56
N PRO A 87 5.06 6.10 21.64
CA PRO A 87 5.87 5.07 22.28
C PRO A 87 7.04 4.69 21.37
N GLU A 88 8.25 4.77 21.91
CA GLU A 88 9.46 4.34 21.22
C GLU A 88 9.77 2.89 21.59
N THR A 89 9.43 1.95 20.71
CA THR A 89 9.52 0.51 20.96
C THR A 89 10.40 -0.25 19.97
N GLY A 90 11.12 0.45 19.13
CA GLY A 90 12.01 -0.13 18.12
C GLY A 90 13.16 0.79 17.75
N LEU A 91 13.95 0.35 16.77
CA LEU A 91 15.05 1.13 16.18
C LEU A 91 14.54 2.12 15.16
#